data_f8b9b45201f31db335dc9e9f4abf1c9a
#
_entry.id   f8b9b45201f31db335dc9e9f4abf1c9a
#
_cell.length_a   1.000
_cell.length_b   1.000
_cell.length_c   1.000
_cell.angle_alpha   90.00
_cell.angle_beta   90.00
_cell.angle_gamma   90.00
#
_symmetry.space_group_name_H-M   'P 1'
#
loop_
_entity.id
_entity.type
_entity.pdbx_description
1 polymer ?
#
loop_
_entity_poly.entity_id
_entity_poly.type
_entity_poly.pdbx_seq_one_letter_code
_entity_poly.pdbx_strand_id
1 'polypeptide(L)'
;MTKGKFGIHGGQFVPETLMNAINEFEEAYNRYKDDPEFVAELDTLMREYAGRPSLLYYAEKMTKDLGGAKIYLKREDLNHTGSHKLNNCLGQCLLAKRMGKTRVIAETGAGQHGVATATVAALLGLECEIFMGKEDTIRQALNVYRMKLLGAKVNAVETGTMTLKDA
;
A
#
# COMPACT_ATOMS: atom_id res chain seq x y z
N MET A 1 8.48 25.29 -8.69
CA MET A 1 7.19 24.64 -9.08
C MET A 1 6.16 24.93 -8.01
N THR A 2 4.92 25.18 -8.39
CA THR A 2 3.83 25.37 -7.42
C THR A 2 3.57 24.03 -6.71
N LYS A 3 3.48 24.05 -5.37
CA LYS A 3 3.30 22.88 -4.51
C LYS A 3 2.17 21.96 -5.03
N GLY A 4 2.44 20.66 -5.23
CA GLY A 4 1.45 19.69 -5.70
C GLY A 4 0.93 19.88 -7.13
N LYS A 5 1.62 20.67 -7.97
CA LYS A 5 1.21 20.89 -9.38
C LYS A 5 2.29 20.45 -10.37
N PHE A 6 1.81 19.83 -11.45
CA PHE A 6 2.60 19.35 -12.60
C PHE A 6 2.03 20.01 -13.86
N GLY A 7 2.48 21.23 -14.18
CA GLY A 7 1.90 22.06 -15.22
C GLY A 7 0.47 22.50 -14.84
N ILE A 8 -0.52 22.18 -15.69
CA ILE A 8 -1.94 22.46 -15.46
C ILE A 8 -2.63 21.40 -14.58
N HIS A 9 -1.94 20.30 -14.27
CA HIS A 9 -2.47 19.18 -13.50
C HIS A 9 -2.01 19.21 -12.04
N GLY A 10 -2.76 18.55 -11.17
CA GLY A 10 -2.44 18.41 -9.74
C GLY A 10 -3.13 19.46 -8.89
N GLY A 11 -2.77 19.47 -7.62
CA GLY A 11 -3.36 20.29 -6.56
C GLY A 11 -3.68 19.43 -5.34
N GLN A 12 -4.23 20.06 -4.30
CA GLN A 12 -4.66 19.38 -3.06
C GLN A 12 -6.17 19.61 -2.90
N PHE A 13 -6.95 18.62 -3.32
CA PHE A 13 -8.43 18.67 -3.32
C PHE A 13 -8.95 17.70 -2.26
N VAL A 14 -8.79 18.06 -0.99
CA VAL A 14 -9.25 17.29 0.17
C VAL A 14 -10.07 18.19 1.08
N PRO A 15 -10.93 17.65 1.97
CA PRO A 15 -11.60 18.43 2.99
C PRO A 15 -10.61 19.25 3.83
N GLU A 16 -10.99 20.46 4.18
CA GLU A 16 -10.13 21.40 4.94
C GLU A 16 -9.64 20.80 6.26
N THR A 17 -10.43 19.95 6.89
CA THR A 17 -10.09 19.23 8.12
C THR A 17 -8.87 18.31 7.97
N LEU A 18 -8.53 17.89 6.74
CA LEU A 18 -7.38 17.03 6.46
C LEU A 18 -6.12 17.82 6.07
N MET A 19 -6.23 19.12 5.82
CA MET A 19 -5.10 19.91 5.29
C MET A 19 -3.90 19.93 6.22
N ASN A 20 -4.11 19.96 7.53
CA ASN A 20 -3.00 19.92 8.50
C ASN A 20 -2.21 18.60 8.38
N ALA A 21 -2.90 17.47 8.31
CA ALA A 21 -2.27 16.17 8.15
C ALA A 21 -1.52 16.05 6.81
N ILE A 22 -2.11 16.57 5.72
CA ILE A 22 -1.48 16.59 4.39
C ILE A 22 -0.22 17.45 4.38
N ASN A 23 -0.25 18.63 5.01
CA ASN A 23 0.92 19.50 5.09
C ASN A 23 2.05 18.85 5.91
N GLU A 24 1.72 18.26 7.07
CA GLU A 24 2.67 17.51 7.90
C GLU A 24 3.32 16.37 7.11
N PHE A 25 2.52 15.62 6.35
CA PHE A 25 3.01 14.54 5.50
C PHE A 25 3.93 15.05 4.39
N GLU A 26 3.57 16.15 3.73
CA GLU A 26 4.39 16.75 2.65
C GLU A 26 5.73 17.25 3.19
N GLU A 27 5.75 17.89 4.36
CA GLU A 27 6.98 18.33 5.01
C GLU A 27 7.89 17.14 5.36
N ALA A 28 7.32 16.08 5.93
CA ALA A 28 8.05 14.86 6.24
C ALA A 28 8.59 14.19 4.98
N TYR A 29 7.77 14.07 3.93
CA TYR A 29 8.22 13.53 2.64
C TYR A 29 9.39 14.30 2.06
N ASN A 30 9.31 15.65 2.03
CA ASN A 30 10.39 16.48 1.51
C ASN A 30 11.67 16.42 2.36
N ARG A 31 11.55 16.13 3.66
CA ARG A 31 12.68 15.93 4.57
C ARG A 31 13.37 14.58 4.33
N TYR A 32 12.60 13.51 4.16
CA TYR A 32 13.14 12.14 4.18
C TYR A 32 13.38 11.53 2.79
N LYS A 33 12.74 12.03 1.73
CA LYS A 33 12.86 11.43 0.37
C LYS A 33 14.29 11.30 -0.15
N ASP A 34 15.19 12.21 0.27
CA ASP A 34 16.60 12.23 -0.13
C ASP A 34 17.53 11.99 1.08
N ASP A 35 16.97 11.63 2.23
CA ASP A 35 17.75 11.28 3.43
C ASP A 35 18.44 9.92 3.25
N PRO A 36 19.79 9.85 3.34
CA PRO A 36 20.52 8.61 3.04
C PRO A 36 20.14 7.43 3.94
N GLU A 37 19.82 7.67 5.22
CA GLU A 37 19.45 6.61 6.15
C GLU A 37 18.06 6.06 5.81
N PHE A 38 17.11 6.96 5.52
CA PHE A 38 15.76 6.56 5.12
C PHE A 38 15.78 5.77 3.81
N VAL A 39 16.51 6.25 2.80
CA VAL A 39 16.63 5.58 1.50
C VAL A 39 17.29 4.21 1.65
N ALA A 40 18.38 4.10 2.43
CA ALA A 40 19.06 2.83 2.65
C ALA A 40 18.19 1.81 3.41
N GLU A 41 17.44 2.26 4.42
CA GLU A 41 16.49 1.40 5.14
C GLU A 41 15.36 0.93 4.22
N LEU A 42 14.77 1.84 3.42
CA LEU A 42 13.73 1.49 2.46
C LEU A 42 14.24 0.52 1.39
N ASP A 43 15.42 0.74 0.83
CA ASP A 43 16.03 -0.14 -0.17
C ASP A 43 16.30 -1.55 0.41
N THR A 44 16.74 -1.62 1.66
CA THR A 44 16.93 -2.89 2.36
C THR A 44 15.59 -3.62 2.51
N LEU A 45 14.56 -2.94 2.98
CA LEU A 45 13.22 -3.52 3.12
C LEU A 45 12.64 -3.96 1.76
N MET A 46 12.84 -3.16 0.72
CA MET A 46 12.38 -3.51 -0.63
C MET A 46 13.07 -4.77 -1.14
N ARG A 47 14.38 -4.91 -0.95
CA ARG A 47 15.16 -6.04 -1.45
C ARG A 47 14.96 -7.29 -0.60
N GLU A 48 15.10 -7.17 0.72
CA GLU A 48 15.21 -8.32 1.62
C GLU A 48 13.86 -8.79 2.16
N TYR A 49 12.91 -7.88 2.32
CA TYR A 49 11.57 -8.20 2.84
C TYR A 49 10.51 -8.30 1.74
N ALA A 50 10.46 -7.34 0.83
CA ALA A 50 9.49 -7.37 -0.25
C ALA A 50 9.84 -8.32 -1.41
N GLY A 51 11.14 -8.62 -1.62
CA GLY A 51 11.62 -9.45 -2.72
C GLY A 51 11.73 -8.68 -4.04
N ARG A 52 12.06 -7.39 -3.97
CA ARG A 52 12.22 -6.54 -5.16
C ARG A 52 13.70 -6.38 -5.56
N PRO A 53 13.98 -6.08 -6.85
CA PRO A 53 13.01 -5.97 -7.97
C PRO A 53 12.41 -7.31 -8.37
N SER A 54 11.09 -7.34 -8.64
CA SER A 54 10.45 -8.52 -9.18
C SER A 54 10.92 -8.81 -10.61
N LEU A 55 11.02 -10.09 -10.96
CA LEU A 55 11.54 -10.52 -12.27
C LEU A 55 10.52 -10.32 -13.39
N LEU A 56 11.03 -10.20 -14.60
CA LEU A 56 10.25 -10.23 -15.82
C LEU A 56 10.38 -11.64 -16.44
N TYR A 57 9.28 -12.39 -16.42
CA TYR A 57 9.23 -13.77 -16.90
C TYR A 57 8.68 -13.83 -18.32
N TYR A 58 9.43 -14.47 -19.24
CA TYR A 58 8.92 -14.74 -20.59
C TYR A 58 7.96 -15.93 -20.58
N ALA A 59 6.69 -15.67 -20.88
CA ALA A 59 5.65 -16.71 -20.95
C ALA A 59 5.68 -17.38 -22.34
N GLU A 60 6.67 -18.23 -22.59
CA GLU A 60 6.94 -18.82 -23.89
C GLU A 60 5.75 -19.62 -24.44
N LYS A 61 5.17 -20.49 -23.61
CA LYS A 61 4.03 -21.30 -24.02
C LYS A 61 2.83 -20.42 -24.41
N MET A 62 2.48 -19.45 -23.59
CA MET A 62 1.39 -18.51 -23.85
C MET A 62 1.64 -17.71 -25.13
N THR A 63 2.88 -17.26 -25.34
CA THR A 63 3.29 -16.57 -26.58
C THR A 63 3.07 -17.43 -27.82
N LYS A 64 3.47 -18.69 -27.77
CA LYS A 64 3.29 -19.63 -28.88
C LYS A 64 1.81 -19.97 -29.13
N ASP A 65 1.06 -20.25 -28.08
CA ASP A 65 -0.34 -20.64 -28.17
C ASP A 65 -1.22 -19.52 -28.77
N LEU A 66 -0.91 -18.26 -28.44
CA LEU A 66 -1.65 -17.09 -28.93
C LEU A 66 -1.15 -16.56 -30.29
N GLY A 67 0.04 -16.95 -30.75
CA GLY A 67 0.55 -16.64 -32.09
C GLY A 67 0.77 -15.14 -32.39
N GLY A 68 0.90 -14.29 -31.37
CA GLY A 68 1.02 -12.84 -31.51
C GLY A 68 2.34 -12.27 -30.96
N ALA A 69 2.24 -11.17 -30.23
CA ALA A 69 3.38 -10.53 -29.60
C ALA A 69 4.00 -11.40 -28.50
N LYS A 70 5.29 -11.22 -28.22
CA LYS A 70 5.95 -11.87 -27.08
C LYS A 70 5.34 -11.39 -25.77
N ILE A 71 4.91 -12.32 -24.94
CA ILE A 71 4.24 -12.05 -23.66
C ILE A 71 5.25 -12.19 -22.52
N TYR A 72 5.38 -11.15 -21.73
CA TYR A 72 6.19 -11.12 -20.53
C TYR A 72 5.32 -10.79 -19.31
N LEU A 73 5.54 -11.49 -18.21
CA LEU A 73 4.85 -11.29 -16.94
C LEU A 73 5.79 -10.57 -15.97
N LYS A 74 5.41 -9.39 -15.52
CA LYS A 74 6.06 -8.71 -14.40
C LYS A 74 5.54 -9.36 -13.10
N ARG A 75 6.38 -10.18 -12.47
CA ARG A 75 5.98 -11.11 -11.41
C ARG A 75 5.82 -10.45 -10.04
N GLU A 76 4.91 -9.47 -9.93
CA GLU A 76 4.58 -8.82 -8.66
C GLU A 76 3.79 -9.76 -7.69
N ASP A 77 3.29 -10.87 -8.20
CA ASP A 77 2.71 -11.96 -7.43
C ASP A 77 3.73 -12.73 -6.57
N LEU A 78 5.02 -12.63 -6.91
CA LEU A 78 6.11 -13.23 -6.13
C LEU A 78 6.63 -12.32 -5.01
N ASN A 79 6.18 -11.08 -4.94
CA ASN A 79 6.50 -10.24 -3.80
C ASN A 79 5.90 -10.83 -2.51
N HIS A 80 6.50 -10.56 -1.38
CA HIS A 80 5.90 -10.88 -0.08
C HIS A 80 4.48 -10.32 0.00
N THR A 81 3.53 -11.05 0.55
CA THR A 81 2.07 -10.84 0.53
C THR A 81 1.37 -11.14 -0.81
N GLY A 82 2.10 -11.44 -1.89
CA GLY A 82 1.54 -11.87 -3.18
C GLY A 82 1.04 -10.75 -4.08
N SER A 83 1.41 -9.49 -3.84
CA SER A 83 1.01 -8.37 -4.69
C SER A 83 1.97 -7.17 -4.62
N HIS A 84 1.80 -6.23 -5.58
CA HIS A 84 2.55 -4.97 -5.61
C HIS A 84 2.21 -4.00 -4.46
N LYS A 85 1.14 -4.23 -3.70
CA LYS A 85 0.68 -3.31 -2.65
C LYS A 85 1.69 -3.13 -1.52
N LEU A 86 2.51 -4.15 -1.25
CA LEU A 86 3.55 -4.07 -0.24
C LEU A 86 4.54 -2.94 -0.51
N ASN A 87 4.82 -2.65 -1.78
CA ASN A 87 5.81 -1.64 -2.18
C ASN A 87 5.48 -0.26 -1.61
N ASN A 88 4.24 0.20 -1.80
CA ASN A 88 3.83 1.49 -1.30
C ASN A 88 3.65 1.50 0.23
N CYS A 89 3.17 0.39 0.80
CA CYS A 89 3.00 0.29 2.25
C CYS A 89 4.32 0.40 3.00
N LEU A 90 5.41 -0.20 2.51
CA LEU A 90 6.75 -0.07 3.10
C LEU A 90 7.18 1.40 3.17
N GLY A 91 7.12 2.12 2.05
CA GLY A 91 7.51 3.53 2.02
C GLY A 91 6.64 4.41 2.91
N GLN A 92 5.31 4.25 2.84
CA GLN A 92 4.38 5.07 3.62
C GLN A 92 4.45 4.79 5.12
N CYS A 93 4.48 3.52 5.54
CA CYS A 93 4.56 3.18 6.96
C CYS A 93 5.93 3.53 7.56
N LEU A 94 7.03 3.36 6.79
CA LEU A 94 8.35 3.79 7.24
C LEU A 94 8.39 5.31 7.44
N LEU A 95 7.81 6.08 6.51
CA LEU A 95 7.70 7.53 6.65
C LEU A 95 6.85 7.90 7.86
N ALA A 96 5.69 7.27 8.06
CA ALA A 96 4.83 7.48 9.22
C ALA A 96 5.59 7.23 10.54
N LYS A 97 6.39 6.16 10.60
CA LYS A 97 7.26 5.86 11.75
C LYS A 97 8.30 6.97 12.00
N ARG A 98 8.94 7.49 10.94
CA ARG A 98 9.89 8.61 11.02
C ARG A 98 9.23 9.93 11.46
N MET A 99 7.92 10.09 11.18
CA MET A 99 7.08 11.18 11.68
C MET A 99 6.68 11.01 13.15
N GLY A 100 7.06 9.91 13.81
CA GLY A 100 6.67 9.60 15.19
C GLY A 100 5.22 9.12 15.33
N LYS A 101 4.57 8.71 14.24
CA LYS A 101 3.23 8.12 14.30
C LYS A 101 3.31 6.71 14.86
N THR A 102 2.35 6.37 15.70
CA THR A 102 2.25 5.06 16.36
C THR A 102 1.16 4.18 15.74
N ARG A 103 0.29 4.76 14.92
CA ARG A 103 -0.85 4.09 14.31
C ARG A 103 -0.98 4.47 12.84
N VAL A 104 -1.35 3.49 12.01
CA VAL A 104 -1.72 3.68 10.61
C VAL A 104 -3.14 3.18 10.36
N ILE A 105 -3.81 3.82 9.40
CA ILE A 105 -5.13 3.40 8.93
C ILE A 105 -5.07 3.14 7.42
N ALA A 106 -5.90 2.24 6.94
CA ALA A 106 -6.09 2.04 5.50
C ALA A 106 -7.50 1.56 5.19
N GLU A 107 -8.00 1.93 4.02
CA GLU A 107 -9.18 1.33 3.41
C GLU A 107 -8.77 0.16 2.50
N THR A 108 -9.68 -0.79 2.28
CA THR A 108 -9.44 -1.89 1.36
C THR A 108 -10.74 -2.49 0.84
N GLY A 109 -10.79 -2.86 -0.44
CA GLY A 109 -11.89 -3.61 -1.05
C GLY A 109 -11.54 -5.09 -1.15
N ALA A 110 -10.73 -5.48 -2.15
CA ALA A 110 -10.30 -6.88 -2.33
C ALA A 110 -9.38 -7.42 -1.19
N GLY A 111 -8.98 -6.57 -0.24
CA GLY A 111 -8.19 -6.95 0.93
C GLY A 111 -6.68 -6.92 0.75
N GLN A 112 -6.16 -6.82 -0.47
CA GLN A 112 -4.71 -6.86 -0.71
C GLN A 112 -3.96 -5.66 -0.10
N HIS A 113 -4.53 -4.46 -0.18
CA HIS A 113 -3.94 -3.29 0.45
C HIS A 113 -4.00 -3.39 1.98
N GLY A 114 -5.11 -3.84 2.53
CA GLY A 114 -5.25 -4.08 3.97
C GLY A 114 -4.25 -5.11 4.50
N VAL A 115 -4.08 -6.23 3.81
CA VAL A 115 -3.07 -7.25 4.18
C VAL A 115 -1.66 -6.66 4.12
N ALA A 116 -1.32 -5.91 3.07
CA ALA A 116 -0.01 -5.30 2.95
C ALA A 116 0.25 -4.27 4.06
N THR A 117 -0.74 -3.41 4.36
CA THR A 117 -0.63 -2.42 5.45
C THR A 117 -0.49 -3.11 6.80
N ALA A 118 -1.31 -4.13 7.10
CA ALA A 118 -1.22 -4.89 8.34
C ALA A 118 0.15 -5.58 8.49
N THR A 119 0.68 -6.14 7.38
CA THR A 119 2.00 -6.79 7.36
C THR A 119 3.12 -5.81 7.71
N VAL A 120 3.13 -4.65 7.07
CA VAL A 120 4.17 -3.63 7.31
C VAL A 120 4.01 -2.98 8.69
N ALA A 121 2.78 -2.75 9.14
CA ALA A 121 2.52 -2.23 10.48
C ALA A 121 3.06 -3.20 11.55
N ALA A 122 2.80 -4.51 11.41
CA ALA A 122 3.36 -5.53 12.30
C ALA A 122 4.90 -5.54 12.28
N LEU A 123 5.50 -5.44 11.09
CA LEU A 123 6.97 -5.38 10.93
C LEU A 123 7.57 -4.16 11.65
N LEU A 124 6.94 -3.00 11.55
CA LEU A 124 7.45 -1.74 12.08
C LEU A 124 7.00 -1.42 13.51
N GLY A 125 6.16 -2.28 14.12
CA GLY A 125 5.62 -2.08 15.47
C GLY A 125 4.59 -0.96 15.55
N LEU A 126 3.78 -0.78 14.49
CA LEU A 126 2.70 0.22 14.44
C LEU A 126 1.35 -0.46 14.69
N GLU A 127 0.46 0.24 15.37
CA GLU A 127 -0.95 -0.14 15.41
C GLU A 127 -1.57 0.00 14.02
N CYS A 128 -2.45 -0.94 13.66
CA CYS A 128 -3.07 -0.95 12.35
C CYS A 128 -4.59 -1.08 12.45
N GLU A 129 -5.30 -0.18 11.78
CA GLU A 129 -6.75 -0.20 11.70
C GLU A 129 -7.19 -0.14 10.24
N ILE A 130 -7.94 -1.15 9.81
CA ILE A 130 -8.39 -1.32 8.44
C ILE A 130 -9.89 -1.09 8.36
N PHE A 131 -10.31 -0.30 7.39
CA PHE A 131 -11.71 -0.08 7.05
C PHE A 131 -12.04 -0.83 5.76
N MET A 132 -13.12 -1.62 5.77
CA MET A 132 -13.51 -2.48 4.67
C MET A 132 -15.03 -2.57 4.60
N GLY A 133 -15.61 -2.45 3.42
CA GLY A 133 -17.05 -2.59 3.26
C GLY A 133 -17.53 -3.96 3.76
N LYS A 134 -18.68 -4.01 4.42
CA LYS A 134 -19.22 -5.25 5.02
C LYS A 134 -19.36 -6.38 3.99
N GLU A 135 -19.85 -6.06 2.79
CA GLU A 135 -19.94 -7.04 1.70
C GLU A 135 -18.57 -7.61 1.32
N ASP A 136 -17.56 -6.73 1.25
CA ASP A 136 -16.21 -7.12 0.92
C ASP A 136 -15.58 -7.96 2.04
N THR A 137 -15.90 -7.70 3.32
CA THR A 137 -15.39 -8.54 4.42
C THR A 137 -15.88 -9.99 4.33
N ILE A 138 -17.07 -10.20 3.81
CA ILE A 138 -17.64 -11.55 3.60
C ILE A 138 -16.97 -12.21 2.41
N ARG A 139 -16.91 -11.50 1.25
CA ARG A 139 -16.31 -12.03 0.02
C ARG A 139 -14.83 -12.37 0.18
N GLN A 140 -14.12 -11.59 0.98
CA GLN A 140 -12.66 -11.67 1.18
C GLN A 140 -12.29 -12.14 2.60
N ALA A 141 -13.09 -13.05 3.17
CA ALA A 141 -12.92 -13.53 4.54
C ALA A 141 -11.49 -14.03 4.84
N LEU A 142 -10.82 -14.64 3.87
CA LEU A 142 -9.42 -15.08 4.02
C LEU A 142 -8.46 -13.90 4.24
N ASN A 143 -8.64 -12.80 3.52
CA ASN A 143 -7.82 -11.60 3.71
C ASN A 143 -8.13 -10.92 5.05
N VAL A 144 -9.40 -10.90 5.46
CA VAL A 144 -9.80 -10.42 6.80
C VAL A 144 -9.12 -11.25 7.90
N TYR A 145 -9.10 -12.58 7.76
CA TYR A 145 -8.39 -13.45 8.68
C TYR A 145 -6.88 -13.13 8.75
N ARG A 146 -6.22 -12.95 7.59
CA ARG A 146 -4.79 -12.58 7.52
C ARG A 146 -4.52 -11.27 8.23
N MET A 147 -5.33 -10.22 7.98
CA MET A 147 -5.19 -8.92 8.64
C MET A 147 -5.30 -9.03 10.17
N LYS A 148 -6.30 -9.79 10.66
CA LYS A 148 -6.48 -10.03 12.10
C LYS A 148 -5.33 -10.84 12.71
N LEU A 149 -4.82 -11.85 12.00
CA LEU A 149 -3.66 -12.64 12.44
C LEU A 149 -2.40 -11.78 12.60
N LEU A 150 -2.25 -10.75 11.76
CA LEU A 150 -1.17 -9.76 11.82
C LEU A 150 -1.39 -8.67 12.90
N GLY A 151 -2.47 -8.77 13.66
CA GLY A 151 -2.79 -7.84 14.76
C GLY A 151 -3.57 -6.59 14.33
N ALA A 152 -3.99 -6.48 13.07
CA ALA A 152 -4.79 -5.35 12.63
C ALA A 152 -6.25 -5.47 13.10
N LYS A 153 -6.83 -4.34 13.52
CA LYS A 153 -8.27 -4.21 13.75
C LYS A 153 -8.96 -4.00 12.40
N VAL A 154 -9.94 -4.83 12.08
CA VAL A 154 -10.72 -4.70 10.85
C VAL A 154 -12.13 -4.23 11.18
N ASN A 155 -12.50 -3.06 10.67
CA ASN A 155 -13.81 -2.44 10.84
C ASN A 155 -14.64 -2.66 9.59
N ALA A 156 -15.80 -3.30 9.73
CA ALA A 156 -16.76 -3.43 8.66
C ALA A 156 -17.59 -2.15 8.54
N VAL A 157 -17.57 -1.51 7.37
CA VAL A 157 -18.37 -0.31 7.07
C VAL A 157 -19.72 -0.77 6.54
N GLU A 158 -20.80 -0.36 7.21
CA GLU A 158 -22.20 -0.78 6.93
C GLU A 158 -23.01 0.32 6.25
N THR A 159 -22.40 1.45 5.88
CA THR A 159 -23.06 2.56 5.19
C THR A 159 -22.95 2.43 3.67
N GLY A 160 -23.83 3.11 2.94
CA GLY A 160 -23.81 3.17 1.49
C GLY A 160 -23.98 1.80 0.82
N THR A 161 -23.10 1.49 -0.13
CA THR A 161 -23.06 0.20 -0.84
C THR A 161 -22.34 -0.89 -0.09
N MET A 162 -21.79 -0.60 1.10
CA MET A 162 -21.00 -1.50 1.94
C MET A 162 -19.78 -2.11 1.22
N THR A 163 -19.20 -1.36 0.27
CA THR A 163 -18.00 -1.73 -0.51
C THR A 163 -16.88 -0.70 -0.34
N LEU A 164 -15.77 -0.87 -1.05
CA LEU A 164 -14.60 0.02 -1.00
C LEU A 164 -14.94 1.52 -1.12
N LYS A 165 -15.98 1.86 -1.88
CA LYS A 165 -16.38 3.27 -2.07
C LYS A 165 -16.77 3.96 -0.76
N ASP A 166 -17.25 3.20 0.20
CA ASP A 166 -17.80 3.69 1.47
C ASP A 166 -16.89 3.37 2.67
N ALA A 167 -15.75 2.68 2.42
CA ALA A 167 -14.79 2.23 3.45
C ALA A 167 -13.82 3.32 3.95
#